data_75b169927cf763af5a2f4cebdd906b63
#
_entry.id   75b169927cf763af5a2f4cebdd906b63
#
_cell.length_a   1.000
_cell.length_b   1.000
_cell.length_c   1.000
_cell.angle_alpha   90.00
_cell.angle_beta   90.00
_cell.angle_gamma   90.00
#
_symmetry.space_group_name_H-M   'P 1'
#
loop_
_entity.id
_entity.type
_entity.pdbx_description
1 polymer ?
#
loop_
_entity_poly.entity_id
_entity_poly.type
_entity_poly.pdbx_seq_one_letter_code
_entity_poly.pdbx_strand_id
1 'polypeptide(L)'
;MLEIGEIIAQAQQKGASDIHIVTGLPVKCRIDGKVQNLTEKVLTWEDCEYYAKCLAGDLFHEIECIGELDLARTFPCGARTRINLFRQQGAVSAAIRILADTIPEIEALNLPPVVSEFPEYRSGIILVTGETGSGKSTTLAAILNRINHTRPHHHAGRPD
;
A
#
# COMPACT_ATOMS: atom_id res chain seq x y z
N MET A 1 3.44 9.59 23.00
CA MET A 1 2.70 9.06 21.81
C MET A 1 3.75 8.88 20.73
N LEU A 2 3.75 7.74 20.03
CA LEU A 2 4.70 7.53 18.91
C LEU A 2 4.34 8.48 17.75
N GLU A 3 5.34 8.93 17.03
CA GLU A 3 5.15 9.69 15.80
C GLU A 3 4.56 8.80 14.70
N ILE A 4 3.77 9.37 13.78
CA ILE A 4 3.14 8.57 12.70
C ILE A 4 4.19 7.88 11.81
N GLY A 5 5.34 8.52 11.59
CA GLY A 5 6.45 7.94 10.85
C GLY A 5 7.06 6.72 11.54
N GLU A 6 7.15 6.73 12.87
CA GLU A 6 7.64 5.59 13.67
C GLU A 6 6.65 4.42 13.62
N ILE A 7 5.35 4.71 13.69
CA ILE A 7 4.29 3.70 13.56
C ILE A 7 4.39 2.98 12.22
N ILE A 8 4.56 3.74 11.14
CA ILE A 8 4.68 3.18 9.78
C ILE A 8 5.97 2.39 9.62
N ALA A 9 7.10 2.89 10.14
CA ALA A 9 8.36 2.18 10.09
C ALA A 9 8.30 0.85 10.86
N GLN A 10 7.72 0.84 12.06
CA GLN A 10 7.54 -0.39 12.86
C GLN A 10 6.62 -1.40 12.15
N ALA A 11 5.54 -0.92 11.54
CA ALA A 11 4.62 -1.78 10.80
C ALA A 11 5.31 -2.40 9.58
N GLN A 12 6.07 -1.60 8.81
CA GLN A 12 6.85 -2.08 7.66
C GLN A 12 7.88 -3.13 8.07
N GLN A 13 8.64 -2.90 9.17
CA GLN A 13 9.61 -3.86 9.70
C GLN A 13 8.98 -5.19 10.10
N LYS A 14 7.73 -5.17 10.57
CA LYS A 14 6.96 -6.36 10.92
C LYS A 14 6.27 -7.02 9.73
N GLY A 15 6.45 -6.50 8.52
CA GLY A 15 5.79 -7.03 7.31
C GLY A 15 4.27 -6.78 7.27
N ALA A 16 3.80 -5.72 7.92
CA ALA A 16 2.38 -5.40 7.91
C ALA A 16 1.92 -4.91 6.53
N SER A 17 0.75 -5.36 6.09
CA SER A 17 0.10 -4.88 4.86
C SER A 17 -0.78 -3.66 5.08
N ASP A 18 -1.42 -3.57 6.25
CA ASP A 18 -2.36 -2.49 6.57
C ASP A 18 -2.16 -2.04 8.03
N ILE A 19 -2.43 -0.75 8.29
CA ILE A 19 -2.47 -0.15 9.63
C ILE A 19 -3.83 0.51 9.81
N HIS A 20 -4.41 0.36 10.99
CA HIS A 20 -5.70 0.94 11.36
C HIS A 20 -5.54 1.81 12.61
N ILE A 21 -5.95 3.07 12.50
CA ILE A 21 -5.99 4.07 13.57
C ILE A 21 -7.48 4.39 13.81
N VAL A 22 -8.00 3.93 14.94
CA VAL A 22 -9.42 4.06 15.29
C VAL A 22 -9.54 4.41 16.77
N THR A 23 -10.43 5.34 17.09
CA THR A 23 -10.70 5.77 18.47
C THR A 23 -11.17 4.57 19.32
N GLY A 24 -10.70 4.51 20.57
CA GLY A 24 -11.05 3.45 21.53
C GLY A 24 -10.26 2.15 21.33
N LEU A 25 -9.34 2.10 20.37
CA LEU A 25 -8.48 0.94 20.11
C LEU A 25 -7.00 1.35 20.09
N PRO A 26 -6.07 0.44 20.41
CA PRO A 26 -4.67 0.64 20.08
C PRO A 26 -4.48 0.72 18.56
N VAL A 27 -3.36 1.28 18.10
CA VAL A 27 -3.01 1.16 16.68
C VAL A 27 -2.90 -0.32 16.34
N LYS A 28 -3.65 -0.74 15.32
CA LYS A 28 -3.65 -2.12 14.85
C LYS A 28 -2.95 -2.22 13.51
N CYS A 29 -2.36 -3.37 13.24
CA CYS A 29 -1.80 -3.70 11.94
C CYS A 29 -2.24 -5.10 11.49
N ARG A 30 -2.21 -5.34 10.19
CA ARG A 30 -2.46 -6.65 9.59
C ARG A 30 -1.14 -7.27 9.17
N ILE A 31 -0.80 -8.44 9.72
CA ILE A 31 0.39 -9.23 9.35
C ILE A 31 -0.11 -10.64 9.00
N ASP A 32 0.28 -11.15 7.84
CA ASP A 32 -0.13 -12.48 7.34
C ASP A 32 -1.65 -12.72 7.43
N GLY A 33 -2.42 -11.69 7.05
CA GLY A 33 -3.88 -11.72 7.08
C GLY A 33 -4.52 -11.55 8.47
N LYS A 34 -3.74 -11.59 9.57
CA LYS A 34 -4.24 -11.46 10.94
C LYS A 34 -4.08 -10.04 11.46
N VAL A 35 -5.15 -9.51 12.09
CA VAL A 35 -5.12 -8.19 12.73
C VAL A 35 -4.61 -8.34 14.16
N GLN A 36 -3.59 -7.55 14.52
CA GLN A 36 -2.99 -7.53 15.85
C GLN A 36 -2.67 -6.10 16.30
N ASN A 37 -2.39 -5.92 17.58
CA ASN A 37 -2.01 -4.63 18.10
C ASN A 37 -0.55 -4.30 17.73
N LEU A 38 -0.34 -3.12 17.19
CA LEU A 38 1.00 -2.58 16.93
C LEU A 38 1.52 -1.80 18.15
N THR A 39 0.61 -1.12 18.86
CA THR A 39 0.91 -0.37 20.09
C THR A 39 0.04 -0.88 21.24
N GLU A 40 0.37 -0.49 22.48
CA GLU A 40 -0.44 -0.84 23.66
C GLU A 40 -1.42 0.27 24.03
N LYS A 41 -1.08 1.54 23.73
CA LYS A 41 -1.90 2.69 24.10
C LYS A 41 -3.21 2.67 23.32
N VAL A 42 -4.31 2.72 24.04
CA VAL A 42 -5.66 2.96 23.47
C VAL A 42 -5.76 4.43 23.06
N LEU A 43 -6.15 4.68 21.83
CA LEU A 43 -6.21 6.02 21.26
C LEU A 43 -7.49 6.74 21.69
N THR A 44 -7.35 8.01 22.05
CA THR A 44 -8.49 8.92 22.22
C THR A 44 -8.88 9.51 20.87
N TRP A 45 -9.98 10.28 20.82
CA TRP A 45 -10.39 10.98 19.61
C TRP A 45 -9.38 12.08 19.21
N GLU A 46 -8.76 12.74 20.20
CA GLU A 46 -7.71 13.74 19.98
C GLU A 46 -6.44 13.10 19.39
N ASP A 47 -6.08 11.91 19.86
CA ASP A 47 -4.95 11.15 19.29
C ASP A 47 -5.21 10.84 17.81
N CYS A 48 -6.41 10.39 17.46
CA CYS A 48 -6.78 10.06 16.08
C CYS A 48 -6.81 11.30 15.19
N GLU A 49 -7.35 12.42 15.69
CA GLU A 49 -7.36 13.69 14.97
C GLU A 49 -5.93 14.21 14.75
N TYR A 50 -5.07 14.12 15.74
CA TYR A 50 -3.65 14.44 15.63
C TYR A 50 -2.96 13.64 14.52
N TYR A 51 -3.13 12.32 14.51
CA TYR A 51 -2.58 11.47 13.46
C TYR A 51 -3.14 11.82 12.08
N ALA A 52 -4.44 12.07 11.98
CA ALA A 52 -5.07 12.47 10.73
C ALA A 52 -4.51 13.80 10.20
N LYS A 53 -4.31 14.79 11.05
CA LYS A 53 -3.65 16.07 10.70
C LYS A 53 -2.21 15.85 10.23
N CYS A 54 -1.44 15.00 10.91
CA CYS A 54 -0.08 14.65 10.49
C CYS A 54 -0.05 13.93 9.12
N LEU A 55 -1.06 13.13 8.81
CA LEU A 55 -1.17 12.41 7.55
C LEU A 55 -1.65 13.29 6.41
N ALA A 56 -2.69 14.10 6.63
CA ALA A 56 -3.32 14.94 5.63
C ALA A 56 -2.58 16.26 5.37
N GLY A 57 -1.88 16.79 6.38
CA GLY A 57 -1.29 18.13 6.29
C GLY A 57 -2.33 19.19 5.93
N ASP A 58 -2.05 20.02 4.94
CA ASP A 58 -2.92 21.10 4.48
C ASP A 58 -4.27 20.61 3.94
N LEU A 59 -4.37 19.33 3.55
CA LEU A 59 -5.62 18.74 3.04
C LEU A 59 -6.59 18.32 4.15
N PHE A 60 -6.26 18.51 5.43
CA PHE A 60 -7.13 18.07 6.53
C PHE A 60 -8.51 18.71 6.49
N HIS A 61 -8.63 19.94 5.98
CA HIS A 61 -9.90 20.64 5.82
C HIS A 61 -10.89 19.91 4.90
N GLU A 62 -10.40 19.09 3.95
CA GLU A 62 -11.28 18.30 3.07
C GLU A 62 -12.06 17.25 3.86
N ILE A 63 -11.45 16.67 4.92
CA ILE A 63 -12.13 15.71 5.81
C ILE A 63 -13.27 16.40 6.57
N GLU A 64 -13.10 17.67 6.91
CA GLU A 64 -14.15 18.45 7.58
C GLU A 64 -15.33 18.74 6.66
N CYS A 65 -15.07 18.98 5.37
CA CYS A 65 -16.08 19.32 4.37
C CYS A 65 -16.75 18.09 3.74
N ILE A 66 -15.96 17.08 3.37
CA ILE A 66 -16.41 15.93 2.58
C ILE A 66 -16.61 14.69 3.47
N GLY A 67 -15.86 14.60 4.59
CA GLY A 67 -15.91 13.47 5.52
C GLY A 67 -14.92 12.35 5.21
N GLU A 68 -14.23 12.43 4.09
CA GLU A 68 -13.31 11.40 3.62
C GLU A 68 -12.19 12.04 2.79
N LEU A 69 -10.98 11.45 2.84
CA LEU A 69 -9.82 11.86 2.05
C LEU A 69 -8.94 10.66 1.72
N ASP A 70 -8.74 10.43 0.43
CA ASP A 70 -7.77 9.43 -0.07
C ASP A 70 -6.48 10.14 -0.50
N LEU A 71 -5.33 9.66 -0.03
CA LEU A 71 -4.03 10.19 -0.44
C LEU A 71 -2.96 9.10 -0.52
N ALA A 72 -1.90 9.38 -1.24
CA ALA A 72 -0.71 8.53 -1.32
C ALA A 72 0.48 9.32 -0.76
N ARG A 73 1.31 8.66 0.07
CA ARG A 73 2.48 9.27 0.68
C ARG A 73 3.65 8.29 0.78
N THR A 74 4.85 8.80 0.55
CA THR A 74 6.09 8.07 0.85
C THR A 74 6.69 8.65 2.13
N PHE A 75 7.04 7.77 3.07
CA PHE A 75 7.61 8.16 4.36
C PHE A 75 9.14 8.09 4.33
N PRO A 76 9.86 8.77 5.26
CA PRO A 76 11.32 8.76 5.30
C PRO A 76 11.94 7.37 5.43
N CYS A 77 11.20 6.40 6.00
CA CYS A 77 11.62 4.99 6.06
C CYS A 77 11.54 4.26 4.70
N GLY A 78 11.15 4.94 3.63
CA GLY A 78 10.96 4.37 2.30
C GLY A 78 9.55 3.80 2.07
N ALA A 79 8.73 3.63 3.10
CA ALA A 79 7.40 3.06 2.98
C ALA A 79 6.50 3.91 2.07
N ARG A 80 6.03 3.31 0.98
CA ARG A 80 5.01 3.88 0.11
C ARG A 80 3.65 3.44 0.62
N THR A 81 2.76 4.39 0.82
CA THR A 81 1.46 4.11 1.42
C THR A 81 0.31 4.71 0.63
N ARG A 82 -0.84 4.03 0.65
CA ARG A 82 -2.13 4.59 0.34
C ARG A 82 -2.90 4.77 1.64
N ILE A 83 -3.41 5.96 1.88
CA ILE A 83 -4.03 6.38 3.12
C ILE A 83 -5.46 6.81 2.81
N ASN A 84 -6.42 6.22 3.49
CA ASN A 84 -7.79 6.67 3.53
C ASN A 84 -8.09 7.20 4.93
N LEU A 85 -8.46 8.46 5.02
CA LEU A 85 -8.92 9.14 6.23
C LEU A 85 -10.42 9.34 6.11
N PHE A 86 -11.18 8.99 7.15
CA PHE A 86 -12.64 9.09 7.11
C PHE A 86 -13.24 9.38 8.48
N ARG A 87 -14.41 10.01 8.49
CA ARG A 87 -15.17 10.24 9.72
C ARG A 87 -16.05 9.03 10.01
N GLN A 88 -15.95 8.54 11.23
CA GLN A 88 -16.83 7.49 11.77
C GLN A 88 -17.25 7.85 13.19
N GLN A 89 -18.57 7.91 13.45
CA GLN A 89 -19.14 8.21 14.78
C GLN A 89 -18.58 9.52 15.40
N GLY A 90 -18.36 10.52 14.59
CA GLY A 90 -17.85 11.84 15.03
C GLY A 90 -16.34 11.94 15.17
N ALA A 91 -15.61 10.84 15.14
CA ALA A 91 -14.15 10.78 15.19
C ALA A 91 -13.54 10.56 13.79
N VAL A 92 -12.30 11.00 13.60
CA VAL A 92 -11.53 10.70 12.39
C VAL A 92 -10.80 9.37 12.60
N SER A 93 -10.87 8.50 11.61
CA SER A 93 -10.16 7.22 11.55
C SER A 93 -9.24 7.20 10.34
N ALA A 94 -8.20 6.36 10.39
CA ALA A 94 -7.28 6.17 9.27
C ALA A 94 -7.10 4.68 8.96
N ALA A 95 -7.19 4.35 7.67
CA ALA A 95 -6.76 3.07 7.11
C ALA A 95 -5.56 3.32 6.19
N ILE A 96 -4.42 2.75 6.53
CA ILE A 96 -3.17 2.95 5.80
C ILE A 96 -2.74 1.62 5.23
N ARG A 97 -2.63 1.52 3.91
CA ARG A 97 -2.07 0.36 3.22
C ARG A 97 -0.61 0.63 2.90
N ILE A 98 0.26 -0.27 3.33
CA ILE A 98 1.68 -0.25 2.97
C ILE A 98 1.80 -0.98 1.62
N LEU A 99 2.35 -0.28 0.62
CA LEU A 99 2.58 -0.84 -0.70
C LEU A 99 3.90 -1.61 -0.68
N ALA A 100 3.95 -2.76 -1.33
CA ALA A 100 5.19 -3.51 -1.49
C ALA A 100 6.21 -2.68 -2.27
N ASP A 101 7.43 -2.57 -1.74
CA ASP A 101 8.51 -1.78 -2.36
C ASP A 101 9.18 -2.52 -3.51
N THR A 102 9.07 -3.84 -3.53
CA THR A 102 9.72 -4.69 -4.52
C THR A 102 8.71 -5.55 -5.26
N ILE A 103 8.86 -5.58 -6.57
CA ILE A 103 8.14 -6.55 -7.41
C ILE A 103 8.94 -7.85 -7.33
N PRO A 104 8.32 -8.97 -6.88
CA PRO A 104 9.04 -10.24 -6.81
C PRO A 104 9.43 -10.72 -8.21
N GLU A 105 10.53 -11.46 -8.30
CA GLU A 105 10.90 -12.15 -9.52
C GLU A 105 9.89 -13.27 -9.82
N ILE A 106 9.69 -13.60 -11.10
CA ILE A 106 8.72 -14.62 -11.54
C ILE A 106 9.01 -15.95 -10.86
N GLU A 107 10.28 -16.30 -10.71
CA GLU A 107 10.76 -17.56 -10.09
C GLU A 107 10.40 -17.67 -8.60
N ALA A 108 10.29 -16.53 -7.91
CA ALA A 108 9.91 -16.49 -6.50
C ALA A 108 8.40 -16.72 -6.26
N LEU A 109 7.59 -16.65 -7.32
CA LEU A 109 6.13 -16.76 -7.23
C LEU A 109 5.61 -18.21 -7.26
N ASN A 110 6.49 -19.21 -7.37
CA ASN A 110 6.11 -20.64 -7.49
C ASN A 110 5.08 -20.90 -8.60
N LEU A 111 5.20 -20.20 -9.73
CA LEU A 111 4.34 -20.35 -10.90
C LEU A 111 4.86 -21.46 -11.82
N PRO A 112 4.02 -22.01 -12.70
CA PRO A 112 4.48 -22.95 -13.73
C PRO A 112 5.63 -22.34 -14.56
N PRO A 113 6.66 -23.11 -14.93
CA PRO A 113 7.86 -22.62 -15.64
C PRO A 113 7.54 -21.83 -16.91
N VAL A 114 6.47 -22.18 -17.62
CA VAL A 114 6.03 -21.49 -18.84
C VAL A 114 5.78 -19.98 -18.64
N VAL A 115 5.46 -19.56 -17.41
CA VAL A 115 5.23 -18.13 -17.11
C VAL A 115 6.51 -17.32 -17.31
N SER A 116 7.68 -17.91 -17.07
CA SER A 116 8.98 -17.26 -17.29
C SER A 116 9.30 -17.03 -18.78
N GLU A 117 8.58 -17.68 -19.69
CA GLU A 117 8.73 -17.51 -21.14
C GLU A 117 7.85 -16.36 -21.69
N PHE A 118 6.81 -15.96 -20.96
CA PHE A 118 5.85 -14.92 -21.42
C PHE A 118 6.52 -13.60 -21.81
N PRO A 119 7.56 -13.11 -21.12
CA PRO A 119 8.28 -11.90 -21.53
C PRO A 119 8.90 -11.96 -22.92
N GLU A 120 9.19 -13.15 -23.43
CA GLU A 120 9.82 -13.35 -24.76
C GLU A 120 8.80 -13.30 -25.89
N TYR A 121 7.51 -13.44 -25.63
CA TYR A 121 6.50 -13.45 -26.67
C TYR A 121 6.35 -12.06 -27.30
N ARG A 122 6.36 -12.01 -28.64
CA ARG A 122 6.32 -10.76 -29.40
C ARG A 122 4.89 -10.33 -29.77
N SER A 123 3.95 -11.24 -29.73
CA SER A 123 2.55 -11.01 -30.09
C SER A 123 1.65 -12.03 -29.42
N GLY A 124 0.39 -11.69 -29.26
CA GLY A 124 -0.62 -12.55 -28.65
C GLY A 124 -1.32 -11.87 -27.47
N ILE A 125 -2.18 -12.61 -26.82
CA ILE A 125 -2.91 -12.18 -25.62
C ILE A 125 -2.69 -13.22 -24.54
N ILE A 126 -2.27 -12.76 -23.36
CA ILE A 126 -2.16 -13.57 -22.14
C ILE A 126 -3.23 -13.08 -21.16
N LEU A 127 -4.12 -13.97 -20.75
CA LEU A 127 -5.16 -13.68 -19.76
C LEU A 127 -4.79 -14.26 -18.41
N VAL A 128 -4.71 -13.40 -17.41
CA VAL A 128 -4.48 -13.80 -16.01
C VAL A 128 -5.78 -13.65 -15.24
N THR A 129 -6.41 -14.77 -14.90
CA THR A 129 -7.72 -14.82 -14.23
C THR A 129 -7.63 -15.50 -12.88
N GLY A 130 -8.61 -15.28 -12.01
CA GLY A 130 -8.70 -15.88 -10.69
C GLY A 130 -9.41 -14.96 -9.67
N GLU A 131 -9.63 -15.46 -8.49
CA GLU A 131 -10.29 -14.75 -7.39
C GLU A 131 -9.48 -13.53 -6.88
N THR A 132 -10.13 -12.62 -6.17
CA THR A 132 -9.43 -11.51 -5.50
C THR A 132 -8.43 -12.06 -4.48
N GLY A 133 -7.19 -11.54 -4.51
CA GLY A 133 -6.11 -12.01 -3.63
C GLY A 133 -5.33 -13.23 -4.15
N SER A 134 -5.68 -13.81 -5.31
CA SER A 134 -4.98 -14.97 -5.89
C SER A 134 -3.60 -14.66 -6.52
N GLY A 135 -3.10 -13.44 -6.40
CA GLY A 135 -1.78 -13.05 -6.93
C GLY A 135 -1.77 -12.55 -8.37
N LYS A 136 -2.92 -12.36 -9.04
CA LYS A 136 -2.98 -11.89 -10.45
C LYS A 136 -2.14 -10.64 -10.72
N SER A 137 -2.35 -9.60 -9.94
CA SER A 137 -1.64 -8.32 -10.10
C SER A 137 -0.15 -8.46 -9.82
N THR A 138 0.23 -9.29 -8.86
CA THR A 138 1.64 -9.59 -8.52
C THR A 138 2.32 -10.32 -9.68
N THR A 139 1.65 -11.32 -10.25
CA THR A 139 2.13 -12.06 -11.43
C THR A 139 2.31 -11.14 -12.63
N LEU A 140 1.32 -10.30 -12.93
CA LEU A 140 1.41 -9.32 -14.02
C LEU A 140 2.53 -8.31 -13.79
N ALA A 141 2.68 -7.81 -12.56
CA ALA A 141 3.75 -6.89 -12.21
C ALA A 141 5.14 -7.54 -12.39
N ALA A 142 5.32 -8.80 -11.99
CA ALA A 142 6.56 -9.54 -12.17
C ALA A 142 6.92 -9.74 -13.66
N ILE A 143 5.93 -10.10 -14.49
CA ILE A 143 6.12 -10.25 -15.94
C ILE A 143 6.50 -8.91 -16.57
N LEU A 144 5.77 -7.84 -16.26
CA LEU A 144 6.05 -6.49 -16.78
C LEU A 144 7.42 -5.98 -16.32
N ASN A 145 7.77 -6.23 -15.06
CA ASN A 145 9.09 -5.87 -14.54
C ASN A 145 10.22 -6.53 -15.32
N ARG A 146 10.09 -7.82 -15.62
CA ARG A 146 11.05 -8.55 -16.45
C ARG A 146 11.13 -7.99 -17.87
N ILE A 147 9.99 -7.69 -18.52
CA ILE A 147 9.96 -7.06 -19.84
C ILE A 147 10.70 -5.72 -19.82
N ASN A 148 10.49 -4.90 -18.79
CA ASN A 148 11.16 -3.60 -18.66
C ASN A 148 12.67 -3.71 -18.50
N HIS A 149 13.16 -4.76 -17.83
CA HIS A 149 14.59 -5.01 -17.68
C HIS A 149 15.25 -5.59 -18.95
N THR A 150 14.51 -6.44 -19.69
CA THR A 150 15.04 -7.11 -20.89
C THR A 150 14.88 -6.30 -22.17
N ARG A 151 13.87 -5.42 -22.23
CA ARG A 151 13.55 -4.58 -23.37
C ARG A 151 13.54 -3.11 -22.93
N PRO A 152 14.70 -2.41 -22.89
CA PRO A 152 14.71 -0.99 -22.58
C PRO A 152 13.79 -0.27 -23.56
N HIS A 153 12.82 0.48 -23.01
CA HIS A 153 11.92 1.29 -23.81
C HIS A 153 12.73 2.26 -24.66
N HIS A 154 12.72 2.07 -25.98
CA HIS A 154 12.95 3.19 -26.86
C HIS A 154 11.80 4.17 -26.57
N HIS A 155 12.08 5.25 -25.86
CA HIS A 155 11.25 6.43 -25.92
C HIS A 155 11.13 6.78 -27.41
N ALA A 156 10.01 6.43 -28.04
CA ALA A 156 9.64 7.01 -29.30
C ALA A 156 9.59 8.52 -29.04
N GLY A 157 10.62 9.21 -29.53
CA GLY A 157 10.67 10.66 -29.49
C GLY A 157 9.34 11.17 -30.06
N ARG A 158 8.68 12.07 -29.36
CA ARG A 158 7.63 12.88 -29.95
C ARG A 158 8.22 13.48 -31.24
N PRO A 159 7.58 13.31 -32.38
CA PRO A 159 7.92 14.18 -33.52
C PRO A 159 7.50 15.60 -33.12
N ASP A 160 8.44 16.53 -33.31
CA ASP A 160 8.24 17.98 -33.17
C ASP A 160 7.07 18.48 -34.05
#